data_0c021f237bb4350d7acec366439494b5
#
_entry.id   0c021f237bb4350d7acec366439494b5
#
_cell.length_a   1.000
_cell.length_b   1.000
_cell.length_c   1.000
_cell.angle_alpha   90.00
_cell.angle_beta   90.00
_cell.angle_gamma   90.00
#
_symmetry.space_group_name_H-M   'P 1'
#
loop_
_entity.id
_entity.type
_entity.pdbx_description
1 polymer ?
#
loop_
_entity_poly.entity_id
_entity_poly.type
_entity_poly.pdbx_seq_one_letter_code
_entity_poly.pdbx_strand_id
1 'polypeptide(L)'
;MIRFFILALLATTTANAEENPFVKFKALKPEYSLRMAQVAMEYCRNEGFQIGVMVTDRFGIPQVFLRDRYAGVHVFEMTERKAWTAVTFRTATSELELLTQAGKELSAIRGLEKAMPVGGGLPVLDGDGSLVAGIAVSGAPGGTLDEDCAAAGIEAVQDDIAF
;
A
#
# COMPACT_ATOMS: atom_id res chain seq x y z
N MET A 1 -38.39 52.55 -43.97
CA MET A 1 -37.51 51.37 -43.94
C MET A 1 -37.29 50.97 -42.50
N ILE A 2 -38.07 49.95 -42.00
CA ILE A 2 -38.00 49.46 -40.61
C ILE A 2 -37.07 48.25 -40.64
N ARG A 3 -35.94 48.34 -39.91
CA ARG A 3 -34.99 47.22 -39.72
C ARG A 3 -35.41 46.43 -38.49
N PHE A 4 -35.88 45.21 -38.69
CA PHE A 4 -36.10 44.24 -37.61
C PHE A 4 -34.76 43.65 -37.20
N PHE A 5 -34.30 43.87 -35.94
CA PHE A 5 -33.21 43.15 -35.33
C PHE A 5 -33.77 41.87 -34.70
N ILE A 6 -33.40 40.73 -35.23
CA ILE A 6 -33.70 39.44 -34.66
C ILE A 6 -32.63 39.15 -33.60
N LEU A 7 -33.00 39.20 -32.32
CA LEU A 7 -32.14 38.83 -31.22
C LEU A 7 -32.19 37.30 -31.06
N ALA A 8 -31.10 36.61 -31.51
CA ALA A 8 -30.97 35.17 -31.34
C ALA A 8 -30.61 34.87 -29.88
N LEU A 9 -31.56 34.30 -29.16
CA LEU A 9 -31.36 33.82 -27.77
C LEU A 9 -30.59 32.49 -27.83
N LEU A 10 -29.29 32.49 -27.54
CA LEU A 10 -28.51 31.26 -27.34
C LEU A 10 -28.91 30.65 -26.01
N ALA A 11 -29.71 29.60 -26.06
CA ALA A 11 -29.97 28.74 -24.90
C ALA A 11 -28.72 27.87 -24.63
N THR A 12 -27.93 28.24 -23.61
CA THR A 12 -26.88 27.38 -23.09
C THR A 12 -27.52 26.25 -22.30
N THR A 13 -27.63 25.08 -22.88
CA THR A 13 -27.95 23.85 -22.14
C THR A 13 -26.74 23.47 -21.30
N THR A 14 -26.80 23.72 -19.99
CA THR A 14 -25.88 23.07 -19.05
C THR A 14 -26.19 21.59 -19.03
N ALA A 15 -25.33 20.79 -19.67
CA ALA A 15 -25.36 19.35 -19.50
C ALA A 15 -25.00 19.06 -18.03
N ASN A 16 -25.99 18.70 -17.22
CA ASN A 16 -25.74 18.05 -15.94
C ASN A 16 -25.05 16.72 -16.28
N ALA A 17 -23.75 16.64 -16.07
CA ALA A 17 -23.07 15.35 -16.05
C ALA A 17 -23.74 14.54 -14.93
N GLU A 18 -24.43 13.48 -15.31
CA GLU A 18 -25.04 12.55 -14.36
C GLU A 18 -23.90 12.01 -13.48
N GLU A 19 -23.95 12.36 -12.20
CA GLU A 19 -22.89 12.02 -11.25
C GLU A 19 -22.87 10.50 -11.10
N ASN A 20 -21.80 9.85 -11.60
CA ASN A 20 -21.66 8.40 -11.53
C ASN A 20 -21.56 7.95 -10.07
N PRO A 21 -22.52 7.20 -9.53
CA PRO A 21 -22.51 6.77 -8.13
C PRO A 21 -21.42 5.72 -7.82
N PHE A 22 -20.70 5.23 -8.83
CA PHE A 22 -19.69 4.21 -8.66
C PHE A 22 -18.28 4.80 -8.62
N VAL A 23 -17.48 4.36 -7.66
CA VAL A 23 -16.05 4.63 -7.62
C VAL A 23 -15.28 3.53 -8.36
N LYS A 24 -14.20 3.92 -9.03
CA LYS A 24 -13.26 2.99 -9.65
C LYS A 24 -11.95 3.04 -8.87
N PHE A 25 -11.30 1.91 -8.72
CA PHE A 25 -9.97 1.83 -8.15
C PHE A 25 -9.09 0.86 -8.93
N LYS A 26 -7.78 1.11 -8.90
CA LYS A 26 -6.78 0.20 -9.45
C LYS A 26 -6.51 -0.90 -8.42
N ALA A 27 -6.29 -2.12 -8.90
CA ALA A 27 -5.83 -3.25 -8.12
C ALA A 27 -4.59 -3.85 -8.80
N LEU A 28 -3.57 -4.14 -8.01
CA LEU A 28 -2.34 -4.74 -8.54
C LEU A 28 -2.60 -6.20 -8.92
N LYS A 29 -2.11 -6.60 -10.11
CA LYS A 29 -2.23 -7.98 -10.57
C LYS A 29 -1.30 -8.88 -9.73
N PRO A 30 -1.72 -10.15 -9.46
CA PRO A 30 -0.94 -11.08 -8.63
C PRO A 30 0.51 -11.30 -9.11
N GLU A 31 0.76 -11.19 -10.41
CA GLU A 31 2.09 -11.37 -10.99
C GLU A 31 3.07 -10.29 -10.50
N TYR A 32 2.61 -9.04 -10.37
CA TYR A 32 3.41 -7.95 -9.82
C TYR A 32 3.59 -8.08 -8.32
N SER A 33 2.54 -8.50 -7.61
CA SER A 33 2.62 -8.81 -6.17
C SER A 33 3.64 -9.91 -5.90
N LEU A 34 3.68 -10.95 -6.74
CA LEU A 34 4.66 -12.04 -6.63
C LEU A 34 6.08 -11.53 -6.91
N ARG A 35 6.27 -10.69 -7.95
CA ARG A 35 7.58 -10.11 -8.26
C ARG A 35 8.10 -9.25 -7.11
N MET A 36 7.27 -8.40 -6.52
CA MET A 36 7.62 -7.62 -5.33
C MET A 36 8.11 -8.53 -4.19
N ALA A 37 7.33 -9.57 -3.88
CA ALA A 37 7.65 -10.50 -2.81
C ALA A 37 8.96 -11.25 -3.05
N GLN A 38 9.22 -11.67 -4.30
CA GLN A 38 10.44 -12.36 -4.68
C GLN A 38 11.68 -11.47 -4.55
N VAL A 39 11.61 -10.22 -5.04
CA VAL A 39 12.73 -9.28 -4.96
C VAL A 39 12.99 -8.87 -3.52
N ALA A 40 11.96 -8.59 -2.71
CA ALA A 40 12.12 -8.31 -1.29
C ALA A 40 12.83 -9.46 -0.55
N MET A 41 12.45 -10.71 -0.85
CA MET A 41 13.08 -11.89 -0.27
C MET A 41 14.54 -12.04 -0.72
N GLU A 42 14.83 -11.82 -2.00
CA GLU A 42 16.20 -11.92 -2.53
C GLU A 42 17.10 -10.84 -1.93
N TYR A 43 16.61 -9.61 -1.83
CA TYR A 43 17.33 -8.53 -1.18
C TYR A 43 17.72 -8.88 0.25
N CYS A 44 16.77 -9.32 1.06
CA CYS A 44 17.02 -9.75 2.44
C CYS A 44 18.01 -10.94 2.53
N ARG A 45 17.94 -11.90 1.60
CA ARG A 45 18.90 -13.02 1.54
C ARG A 45 20.31 -12.55 1.28
N ASN A 46 20.50 -11.57 0.40
CA ASN A 46 21.82 -11.00 0.09
C ASN A 46 22.40 -10.29 1.31
N GLU A 47 21.55 -9.73 2.18
CA GLU A 47 21.93 -9.17 3.48
C GLU A 47 22.10 -10.25 4.58
N GLY A 48 21.91 -11.53 4.26
CA GLY A 48 22.07 -12.64 5.20
C GLY A 48 20.84 -12.92 6.06
N PHE A 49 19.67 -12.32 5.77
CA PHE A 49 18.46 -12.49 6.56
C PHE A 49 17.51 -13.55 5.98
N GLN A 50 16.77 -14.23 6.87
CA GLN A 50 15.77 -15.23 6.51
C GLN A 50 14.40 -14.70 6.97
N ILE A 51 13.58 -14.28 6.01
CA ILE A 51 12.37 -13.49 6.27
C ILE A 51 11.09 -14.16 5.75
N GLY A 52 9.95 -13.66 6.20
CA GLY A 52 8.70 -13.75 5.50
C GLY A 52 8.36 -12.42 4.84
N VAL A 53 7.67 -12.49 3.71
CA VAL A 53 7.15 -11.32 3.01
C VAL A 53 5.70 -11.57 2.63
N MET A 54 4.85 -10.57 2.89
CA MET A 54 3.43 -10.55 2.53
C MET A 54 3.17 -9.37 1.60
N VAL A 55 2.46 -9.63 0.50
CA VAL A 55 1.85 -8.58 -0.32
C VAL A 55 0.33 -8.72 -0.23
N THR A 56 -0.34 -7.63 0.07
CA THR A 56 -1.79 -7.54 0.15
C THR A 56 -2.34 -6.68 -0.98
N ASP A 57 -3.63 -6.81 -1.26
CA ASP A 57 -4.35 -5.81 -2.05
C ASP A 57 -4.51 -4.50 -1.28
N ARG A 58 -5.13 -3.50 -1.90
CA ARG A 58 -5.38 -2.18 -1.30
C ARG A 58 -6.31 -2.20 -0.06
N PHE A 59 -7.00 -3.31 0.19
CA PHE A 59 -7.88 -3.51 1.35
C PHE A 59 -7.22 -4.31 2.47
N GLY A 60 -5.94 -4.68 2.30
CA GLY A 60 -5.20 -5.46 3.28
C GLY A 60 -5.49 -6.96 3.22
N ILE A 61 -6.08 -7.45 2.11
CA ILE A 61 -6.31 -8.88 1.90
C ILE A 61 -5.07 -9.51 1.28
N PRO A 62 -4.50 -10.58 1.87
CA PRO A 62 -3.33 -11.26 1.34
C PRO A 62 -3.49 -11.73 -0.10
N GLN A 63 -2.51 -11.42 -0.96
CA GLN A 63 -2.41 -11.92 -2.33
C GLN A 63 -1.24 -12.89 -2.50
N VAL A 64 -0.10 -12.58 -1.88
CA VAL A 64 1.11 -13.40 -1.94
C VAL A 64 1.75 -13.45 -0.56
N PHE A 65 2.15 -14.65 -0.13
CA PHE A 65 3.02 -14.84 1.01
C PHE A 65 4.16 -15.78 0.64
N LEU A 66 5.38 -15.34 0.92
CA LEU A 66 6.57 -16.17 0.81
C LEU A 66 7.28 -16.22 2.17
N ARG A 67 7.75 -17.41 2.56
CA ARG A 67 8.56 -17.58 3.75
C ARG A 67 9.85 -18.29 3.41
N ASP A 68 10.97 -17.73 3.81
CA ASP A 68 12.24 -18.40 3.66
C ASP A 68 12.37 -19.59 4.60
N ARG A 69 13.25 -20.54 4.21
CA ARG A 69 13.38 -21.87 4.84
C ARG A 69 13.66 -21.83 6.34
N TYR A 70 14.41 -20.84 6.80
CA TYR A 70 14.79 -20.68 8.21
C TYR A 70 14.08 -19.52 8.91
N ALA A 71 13.20 -18.82 8.23
CA ALA A 71 12.39 -17.79 8.86
C ALA A 71 11.49 -18.36 9.95
N GLY A 72 11.37 -17.66 11.08
CA GLY A 72 10.55 -18.06 12.19
C GLY A 72 9.07 -18.20 11.81
N VAL A 73 8.32 -19.01 12.55
CA VAL A 73 6.89 -19.25 12.25
C VAL A 73 6.02 -18.00 12.45
N HIS A 74 6.46 -17.06 13.29
CA HIS A 74 5.77 -15.81 13.58
C HIS A 74 5.68 -14.86 12.37
N VAL A 75 6.58 -15.01 11.37
CA VAL A 75 6.67 -14.06 10.25
C VAL A 75 5.38 -13.99 9.43
N PHE A 76 4.57 -15.05 9.39
CA PHE A 76 3.28 -15.01 8.69
C PHE A 76 2.34 -13.98 9.33
N GLU A 77 2.06 -14.12 10.62
CA GLU A 77 1.19 -13.20 11.36
C GLU A 77 1.75 -11.78 11.36
N MET A 78 3.06 -11.64 11.60
CA MET A 78 3.71 -10.32 11.62
C MET A 78 3.57 -9.60 10.30
N THR A 79 3.85 -10.26 9.17
CA THR A 79 3.77 -9.64 7.85
C THR A 79 2.34 -9.34 7.43
N GLU A 80 1.38 -10.23 7.72
CA GLU A 80 -0.04 -9.97 7.46
C GLU A 80 -0.51 -8.71 8.18
N ARG A 81 -0.22 -8.60 9.48
CA ARG A 81 -0.64 -7.48 10.31
C ARG A 81 0.09 -6.18 9.95
N LYS A 82 1.40 -6.22 9.67
CA LYS A 82 2.16 -5.05 9.20
C LYS A 82 1.61 -4.54 7.86
N ALA A 83 1.39 -5.43 6.87
CA ALA A 83 0.85 -5.04 5.58
C ALA A 83 -0.57 -4.45 5.70
N TRP A 84 -1.45 -5.08 6.49
CA TRP A 84 -2.78 -4.55 6.79
C TRP A 84 -2.70 -3.17 7.45
N THR A 85 -1.78 -2.98 8.38
CA THR A 85 -1.57 -1.70 9.08
C THR A 85 -1.12 -0.62 8.09
N ALA A 86 -0.14 -0.93 7.24
CA ALA A 86 0.38 0.02 6.25
C ALA A 86 -0.72 0.51 5.28
N VAL A 87 -1.56 -0.38 4.75
CA VAL A 87 -2.65 0.01 3.84
C VAL A 87 -3.79 0.73 4.55
N THR A 88 -4.12 0.31 5.78
CA THR A 88 -5.22 0.90 6.55
C THR A 88 -4.93 2.35 6.91
N PHE A 89 -3.72 2.64 7.35
CA PHE A 89 -3.30 3.98 7.77
C PHE A 89 -2.56 4.75 6.66
N ARG A 90 -2.30 4.11 5.51
CA ARG A 90 -1.57 4.69 4.35
C ARG A 90 -0.22 5.29 4.76
N THR A 91 0.47 4.62 5.66
CA THR A 91 1.67 5.11 6.33
C THR A 91 2.62 3.93 6.56
N ALA A 92 3.93 4.16 6.42
CA ALA A 92 4.95 3.18 6.78
C ALA A 92 4.78 2.76 8.25
N THR A 93 4.91 1.47 8.53
CA THR A 93 4.69 1.00 9.91
C THR A 93 5.80 1.42 10.87
N SER A 94 7.00 1.77 10.39
CA SER A 94 8.06 2.41 11.16
C SER A 94 7.67 3.80 11.65
N GLU A 95 7.01 4.60 10.82
CA GLU A 95 6.48 5.90 11.21
C GLU A 95 5.36 5.74 12.25
N LEU A 96 4.43 4.81 12.02
CA LEU A 96 3.36 4.50 12.99
C LEU A 96 3.93 3.98 14.31
N GLU A 97 5.05 3.27 14.30
CA GLU A 97 5.74 2.83 15.52
C GLU A 97 6.09 4.02 16.41
N LEU A 98 6.56 5.11 15.84
CA LEU A 98 6.91 6.32 16.57
C LEU A 98 5.68 7.11 17.02
N LEU A 99 4.67 7.22 16.17
CA LEU A 99 3.46 8.00 16.41
C LEU A 99 2.51 7.34 17.43
N THR A 100 2.61 6.03 17.62
CA THR A 100 1.71 5.23 18.48
C THR A 100 2.32 4.83 19.80
N GLN A 101 3.49 5.35 20.18
CA GLN A 101 4.09 5.10 21.50
C GLN A 101 3.17 5.52 22.65
N ALA A 102 3.34 4.93 23.81
CA ALA A 102 2.57 5.25 24.99
C ALA A 102 2.61 6.77 25.27
N GLY A 103 1.46 7.37 25.52
CA GLY A 103 1.32 8.82 25.76
C GLY A 103 1.28 9.68 24.49
N LYS A 104 1.38 9.10 23.29
CA LYS A 104 1.14 9.80 22.03
C LYS A 104 -0.34 9.80 21.66
N GLU A 105 -0.76 10.78 20.85
CA GLU A 105 -2.15 10.94 20.43
C GLU A 105 -2.72 9.70 19.74
N LEU A 106 -1.91 9.02 18.92
CA LEU A 106 -2.31 7.83 18.17
C LEU A 106 -2.09 6.51 18.92
N SER A 107 -1.75 6.56 20.23
CA SER A 107 -1.45 5.34 21.02
C SER A 107 -2.59 4.31 21.02
N ALA A 108 -3.85 4.76 20.88
CA ALA A 108 -5.01 3.87 20.83
C ALA A 108 -5.01 2.90 19.63
N ILE A 109 -4.26 3.21 18.54
CA ILE A 109 -4.13 2.32 17.39
C ILE A 109 -3.57 0.96 17.79
N ARG A 110 -2.67 0.91 18.77
CA ARG A 110 -2.10 -0.35 19.30
C ARG A 110 -3.14 -1.27 19.96
N GLY A 111 -4.32 -0.76 20.28
CA GLY A 111 -5.45 -1.53 20.80
C GLY A 111 -6.30 -2.21 19.73
N LEU A 112 -6.10 -1.93 18.47
CA LEU A 112 -6.78 -2.62 17.37
C LEU A 112 -6.14 -4.00 17.16
N GLU A 113 -6.95 -5.05 17.12
CA GLU A 113 -6.49 -6.44 17.04
C GLU A 113 -5.51 -6.70 15.89
N LYS A 114 -5.80 -6.16 14.70
CA LYS A 114 -4.94 -6.34 13.52
C LYS A 114 -3.79 -5.34 13.43
N ALA A 115 -3.81 -4.24 14.19
CA ALA A 115 -2.76 -3.24 14.08
C ALA A 115 -1.40 -3.80 14.59
N MET A 116 -0.38 -3.60 13.77
CA MET A 116 1.01 -3.95 14.08
C MET A 116 1.92 -2.78 13.67
N PRO A 117 1.93 -1.69 14.44
CA PRO A 117 2.80 -0.53 14.17
C PRO A 117 4.25 -0.85 14.62
N VAL A 118 4.90 -1.67 13.83
CA VAL A 118 6.30 -2.10 13.94
C VAL A 118 6.90 -2.06 12.54
N GLY A 119 8.06 -1.44 12.37
CA GLY A 119 8.68 -1.24 11.07
C GLY A 119 8.75 -2.48 10.18
N GLY A 120 8.71 -2.29 8.87
CA GLY A 120 8.75 -3.34 7.85
C GLY A 120 7.51 -3.44 6.98
N GLY A 121 6.46 -2.65 7.21
CA GLY A 121 5.27 -2.58 6.37
C GLY A 121 5.17 -1.25 5.62
N LEU A 122 4.95 -1.30 4.30
CA LEU A 122 4.85 -0.14 3.43
C LEU A 122 3.55 -0.16 2.61
N PRO A 123 2.87 0.99 2.45
CA PRO A 123 1.84 1.15 1.44
C PRO A 123 2.48 1.22 0.05
N VAL A 124 1.86 0.61 -0.96
CA VAL A 124 2.28 0.67 -2.35
C VAL A 124 1.37 1.64 -3.09
N LEU A 125 1.97 2.70 -3.62
CA LEU A 125 1.26 3.75 -4.33
C LEU A 125 1.60 3.70 -5.83
N ASP A 126 0.62 3.98 -6.70
CA ASP A 126 0.87 4.17 -8.13
C ASP A 126 1.41 5.59 -8.41
N GLY A 127 1.68 5.88 -9.68
CA GLY A 127 2.21 7.18 -10.09
C GLY A 127 1.28 8.37 -9.82
N ASP A 128 -0.02 8.13 -9.62
CA ASP A 128 -0.99 9.16 -9.22
C ASP A 128 -1.08 9.32 -7.69
N GLY A 129 -0.31 8.56 -6.93
CA GLY A 129 -0.37 8.52 -5.47
C GLY A 129 -1.55 7.72 -4.92
N SER A 130 -2.24 6.93 -5.74
CA SER A 130 -3.34 6.08 -5.28
C SER A 130 -2.79 4.80 -4.65
N LEU A 131 -3.36 4.42 -3.51
CA LEU A 131 -3.03 3.16 -2.86
C LEU A 131 -3.50 1.98 -3.72
N VAL A 132 -2.59 1.08 -4.10
CA VAL A 132 -2.88 -0.09 -4.95
C VAL A 132 -2.60 -1.43 -4.27
N ALA A 133 -1.70 -1.46 -3.28
CA ALA A 133 -1.32 -2.67 -2.54
C ALA A 133 -0.65 -2.30 -1.21
N GLY A 134 -0.29 -3.29 -0.42
CA GLY A 134 0.64 -3.19 0.70
C GLY A 134 1.67 -4.31 0.65
N ILE A 135 2.87 -4.05 1.13
CA ILE A 135 3.91 -5.06 1.32
C ILE A 135 4.43 -5.00 2.74
N ALA A 136 4.76 -6.14 3.31
CA ALA A 136 5.45 -6.18 4.60
C ALA A 136 6.45 -7.32 4.67
N VAL A 137 7.54 -7.06 5.38
CA VAL A 137 8.61 -8.02 5.68
C VAL A 137 8.72 -8.20 7.19
N SER A 138 9.12 -9.39 7.61
CA SER A 138 9.47 -9.69 8.99
C SER A 138 10.50 -10.81 9.06
N GLY A 139 11.48 -10.68 9.95
CA GLY A 139 12.50 -11.68 10.20
C GLY A 139 13.93 -11.15 10.18
N ALA A 140 14.17 -9.95 9.69
CA ALA A 140 15.45 -9.27 9.88
C ALA A 140 15.62 -8.82 11.36
N PRO A 141 16.84 -8.47 11.79
CA PRO A 141 17.11 -8.09 13.18
C PRO A 141 16.40 -6.84 13.68
N GLY A 142 15.74 -6.08 12.79
CA GLY A 142 15.01 -4.87 13.17
C GLY A 142 14.05 -4.41 12.08
N GLY A 143 13.04 -3.63 12.48
CA GLY A 143 11.98 -3.15 11.59
C GLY A 143 12.48 -2.29 10.42
N THR A 144 13.57 -1.55 10.60
CA THR A 144 14.20 -0.77 9.52
C THR A 144 14.76 -1.68 8.43
N LEU A 145 15.44 -2.76 8.80
CA LEU A 145 15.99 -3.73 7.84
C LEU A 145 14.88 -4.51 7.13
N ASP A 146 13.79 -4.84 7.83
CA ASP A 146 12.59 -5.40 7.21
C ASP A 146 12.01 -4.40 6.17
N GLU A 147 12.01 -3.10 6.49
CA GLU A 147 11.46 -2.06 5.61
C GLU A 147 12.33 -1.83 4.38
N ASP A 148 13.67 -1.91 4.50
CA ASP A 148 14.59 -1.83 3.37
C ASP A 148 14.32 -2.96 2.36
N CYS A 149 14.07 -4.19 2.86
CA CYS A 149 13.69 -5.32 2.00
C CYS A 149 12.34 -5.09 1.30
N ALA A 150 11.35 -4.55 2.04
CA ALA A 150 10.03 -4.23 1.47
C ALA A 150 10.15 -3.14 0.39
N ALA A 151 10.97 -2.11 0.62
CA ALA A 151 11.23 -1.03 -0.33
C ALA A 151 11.86 -1.55 -1.63
N ALA A 152 12.85 -2.45 -1.54
CA ALA A 152 13.44 -3.10 -2.72
C ALA A 152 12.39 -3.86 -3.55
N GLY A 153 11.42 -4.49 -2.89
CA GLY A 153 10.30 -5.13 -3.57
C GLY A 153 9.43 -4.14 -4.35
N ILE A 154 9.10 -2.97 -3.75
CA ILE A 154 8.33 -1.91 -4.42
C ILE A 154 9.10 -1.38 -5.62
N GLU A 155 10.39 -1.07 -5.46
CA GLU A 155 11.26 -0.54 -6.52
C GLU A 155 11.24 -1.44 -7.76
N ALA A 156 11.20 -2.76 -7.58
CA ALA A 156 11.18 -3.72 -8.69
C ALA A 156 9.95 -3.62 -9.62
N VAL A 157 8.87 -2.97 -9.18
CA VAL A 157 7.64 -2.80 -9.96
C VAL A 157 7.27 -1.33 -10.18
N GLN A 158 8.08 -0.40 -9.67
CA GLN A 158 7.74 1.03 -9.66
C GLN A 158 7.45 1.57 -11.06
N ASP A 159 8.25 1.22 -12.06
CA ASP A 159 8.03 1.67 -13.44
C ASP A 159 6.74 1.10 -14.06
N ASP A 160 6.33 -0.10 -13.65
CA ASP A 160 5.11 -0.75 -14.17
C ASP A 160 3.82 -0.18 -13.56
N ILE A 161 3.91 0.44 -12.40
CA ILE A 161 2.76 1.02 -11.67
C ILE A 161 2.72 2.56 -11.72
N ALA A 162 3.61 3.17 -12.50
CA ALA A 162 3.71 4.63 -12.63
C ALA A 162 2.55 5.28 -13.44
N PHE A 163 1.55 4.49 -13.91
CA PHE A 163 0.47 4.96 -14.78
C PHE A 163 -0.91 4.90 -14.15
#